data_1e71ffcd54641c4f7efc8b7ac1af1748
#
_entry.id   1e71ffcd54641c4f7efc8b7ac1af1748
#
_cell.length_a   1.000
_cell.length_b   1.000
_cell.length_c   1.000
_cell.angle_alpha   90.00
_cell.angle_beta   90.00
_cell.angle_gamma   90.00
#
_symmetry.space_group_name_H-M   'P 1'
#
loop_
_entity.id
_entity.type
_entity.pdbx_description
1 polymer ?
#
loop_
_entity_poly.entity_id
_entity_poly.type
_entity_poly.pdbx_seq_one_letter_code
_entity_poly.pdbx_strand_id
1 'polypeptide(L)' 'MKIKTYLCTMFKYHTYGKSELAQLYCPHLTTSAARRKLMSWIARQPQLLDELRRSGFTLKTHTFTPYQVRLIVDALGEP' A
#
# COMPACT_ATOMS: atom_id res chain seq x y z
N MET A 1 -17.69 11.42 -3.58
CA MET A 1 -16.55 11.99 -4.28
C MET A 1 -15.80 13.01 -3.48
N LYS A 2 -16.49 14.08 -3.11
CA LYS A 2 -15.84 15.13 -2.33
C LYS A 2 -15.32 14.64 -0.99
N ILE A 3 -16.10 13.79 -0.34
CA ILE A 3 -15.72 13.23 0.94
C ILE A 3 -14.43 12.45 0.82
N LYS A 4 -14.31 11.69 -0.27
CA LYS A 4 -13.11 10.89 -0.46
C LYS A 4 -11.89 11.76 -0.68
N THR A 5 -12.03 12.82 -1.45
CA THR A 5 -10.96 13.78 -1.66
C THR A 5 -10.55 14.40 -0.34
N TYR A 6 -11.54 14.72 0.46
CA TYR A 6 -11.32 15.30 1.75
C TYR A 6 -10.53 14.36 2.66
N LEU A 7 -10.88 13.08 2.64
CA LEU A 7 -10.16 12.09 3.42
C LEU A 7 -8.73 11.91 2.93
N CYS A 8 -8.51 12.07 1.63
CA CYS A 8 -7.18 11.98 1.06
C CYS A 8 -6.22 12.97 1.70
N THR A 9 -6.71 14.15 2.06
CA THR A 9 -5.85 15.15 2.68
C THR A 9 -5.43 14.75 4.07
N MET A 10 -6.14 13.83 4.69
CA MET A 10 -5.81 13.36 6.03
C MET A 10 -4.88 12.16 6.03
N PHE A 11 -4.80 11.45 4.92
CA PHE A 11 -3.89 10.32 4.81
C PHE A 11 -2.50 10.85 4.48
N LYS A 12 -1.53 10.46 5.28
CA LYS A 12 -0.17 10.96 5.11
C LYS A 12 0.69 10.00 4.32
N TYR A 13 1.35 10.54 3.30
CA TYR A 13 2.26 9.77 2.46
C TYR A 13 3.64 9.86 3.04
N HIS A 14 4.02 8.87 3.82
CA HIS A 14 5.36 8.78 4.37
C HIS A 14 5.82 7.34 4.24
N THR A 15 7.01 7.05 4.74
CA THR A 15 7.50 5.68 4.72
C THR A 15 6.68 4.84 5.69
N TYR A 16 6.15 3.74 5.18
CA TYR A 16 5.41 2.79 6.01
C TYR A 16 6.09 1.44 5.96
N GLY A 17 6.10 0.75 7.09
CA GLY A 17 6.45 -0.66 7.08
C GLY A 17 5.41 -1.43 6.28
N LYS A 18 5.84 -2.51 5.65
CA LYS A 18 4.95 -3.35 4.87
C LYS A 18 3.74 -3.80 5.69
N SER A 19 4.03 -4.29 6.88
CA SER A 19 2.98 -4.74 7.79
C SER A 19 2.14 -3.59 8.30
N GLU A 20 2.77 -2.46 8.52
CA GLU A 20 2.08 -1.27 9.00
C GLU A 20 1.03 -0.81 8.00
N LEU A 21 1.40 -0.68 6.74
CA LEU A 21 0.46 -0.28 5.70
C LEU A 21 -0.62 -1.34 5.52
N ALA A 22 -0.23 -2.60 5.54
CA ALA A 22 -1.19 -3.69 5.40
C ALA A 22 -2.24 -3.67 6.50
N GLN A 23 -1.83 -3.37 7.73
CA GLN A 23 -2.76 -3.29 8.85
C GLN A 23 -3.72 -2.12 8.73
N LEU A 24 -3.31 -1.04 8.08
CA LEU A 24 -4.22 0.07 7.80
C LEU A 24 -5.33 -0.37 6.85
N TYR A 25 -5.00 -1.21 5.86
CA TYR A 25 -6.00 -1.73 4.93
C TYR A 25 -6.86 -2.83 5.55
N CYS A 26 -6.28 -3.62 6.42
CA CYS A 26 -6.95 -4.77 7.02
C CYS A 26 -6.75 -4.77 8.54
N PRO A 27 -7.36 -3.81 9.24
CA PRO A 27 -7.11 -3.67 10.69
C PRO A 27 -7.63 -4.83 11.53
N HIS A 28 -8.53 -5.62 10.98
CA HIS A 28 -9.12 -6.76 11.70
C HIS A 28 -8.34 -8.05 11.50
N LEU A 29 -7.30 -8.04 10.67
CA LEU A 29 -6.47 -9.21 10.44
C LEU A 29 -5.19 -9.13 11.26
N THR A 30 -4.56 -10.27 11.47
CA THR A 30 -3.23 -10.29 12.09
C THR A 30 -2.25 -9.63 11.14
N THR A 31 -1.11 -9.22 11.68
CA THR A 31 -0.05 -8.57 10.89
C THR A 31 0.34 -9.42 9.69
N SER A 32 0.54 -10.71 9.93
CA SER A 32 0.94 -11.66 8.90
C SER A 32 -0.12 -11.81 7.82
N ALA A 33 -1.37 -11.96 8.23
CA ALA A 33 -2.48 -12.13 7.31
C ALA A 33 -2.73 -10.86 6.52
N ALA A 34 -2.65 -9.70 7.16
CA ALA A 34 -2.84 -8.42 6.51
C ALA A 34 -1.78 -8.20 5.43
N ARG A 35 -0.52 -8.48 5.74
CA ARG A 35 0.58 -8.34 4.80
C ARG A 35 0.37 -9.24 3.59
N ARG A 36 -0.04 -10.47 3.83
CA ARG A 36 -0.28 -11.42 2.75
C ARG A 36 -1.42 -10.96 1.86
N LYS A 37 -2.47 -10.43 2.46
CA LYS A 37 -3.60 -9.91 1.73
C LYS A 37 -3.21 -8.74 0.85
N LEU A 38 -2.47 -7.79 1.40
CA LEU A 38 -2.00 -6.64 0.65
C LEU A 38 -1.15 -7.06 -0.54
N MET A 39 -0.21 -7.97 -0.31
CA MET A 39 0.65 -8.45 -1.39
C MET A 39 -0.15 -9.18 -2.46
N SER A 40 -1.20 -9.87 -2.06
CA SER A 40 -2.09 -10.53 -3.02
C SER A 40 -2.78 -9.51 -3.93
N TRP A 41 -3.26 -8.41 -3.35
CA TRP A 41 -3.89 -7.36 -4.13
C TRP A 41 -2.91 -6.73 -5.11
N ILE A 42 -1.69 -6.48 -4.65
CA ILE A 42 -0.64 -5.90 -5.50
C ILE A 42 -0.32 -6.84 -6.66
N ALA A 43 -0.23 -8.13 -6.37
CA ALA A 43 0.12 -9.12 -7.38
C ALA A 43 -0.95 -9.24 -8.47
N ARG A 44 -2.19 -8.90 -8.14
CA ARG A 44 -3.28 -8.92 -9.11
C ARG A 44 -3.29 -7.75 -10.06
N GLN A 45 -2.44 -6.77 -9.82
CA GLN A 45 -2.34 -5.59 -10.65
C GLN A 45 -0.94 -5.52 -11.24
N PRO A 46 -0.74 -6.12 -12.43
CA PRO A 46 0.61 -6.20 -13.03
C PRO A 46 1.26 -4.83 -13.22
N GLN A 47 0.46 -3.84 -13.58
CA GLN A 47 0.98 -2.49 -13.76
C GLN A 47 1.54 -1.92 -12.46
N LEU A 48 0.80 -2.09 -11.38
CA LEU A 48 1.23 -1.62 -10.07
C LEU A 48 2.51 -2.34 -9.65
N LEU A 49 2.51 -3.64 -9.80
CA LEU A 49 3.68 -4.44 -9.43
C LEU A 49 4.91 -4.02 -10.23
N ASP A 50 4.74 -3.77 -11.52
CA ASP A 50 5.83 -3.35 -12.37
C ASP A 50 6.38 -1.99 -11.94
N GLU A 51 5.50 -1.06 -11.64
CA GLU A 51 5.91 0.27 -11.17
C GLU A 51 6.64 0.19 -9.83
N LEU A 52 6.17 -0.65 -8.94
CA LEU A 52 6.83 -0.85 -7.66
C LEU A 52 8.23 -1.41 -7.86
N ARG A 53 8.39 -2.37 -8.75
CA ARG A 53 9.69 -2.95 -9.04
C ARG A 53 10.65 -1.91 -9.61
N ARG A 54 10.16 -1.06 -10.48
CA ARG A 54 10.97 0.02 -11.06
C ARG A 54 11.44 1.00 -10.01
N SER A 55 10.67 1.16 -8.95
CA SER A 55 11.03 2.07 -7.87
C SER A 55 11.96 1.43 -6.85
N GLY A 56 12.37 0.17 -7.07
CA GLY A 56 13.30 -0.51 -6.20
C GLY A 56 12.66 -1.50 -5.24
N PHE A 57 11.37 -1.72 -5.34
CA PHE A 57 10.68 -2.66 -4.46
C PHE A 57 11.03 -4.11 -4.83
N THR A 58 11.31 -4.91 -3.82
CA THR A 58 11.53 -6.36 -3.98
C THR A 58 10.76 -7.09 -2.90
N LEU A 59 10.68 -8.41 -3.04
CA LEU A 59 10.03 -9.24 -2.01
C LEU A 59 10.74 -9.18 -0.66
N LYS A 60 12.01 -8.82 -0.68
CA LYS A 60 12.81 -8.70 0.55
C LYS A 60 12.68 -7.34 1.22
N THR A 61 12.10 -6.37 0.53
CA THR A 61 11.91 -5.05 1.08
C THR A 61 10.86 -5.11 2.19
N HIS A 62 11.17 -4.47 3.31
CA HIS A 62 10.27 -4.46 4.47
C HIS A 62 9.48 -3.19 4.63
N THR A 63 9.79 -2.18 3.82
CA THR A 63 9.13 -0.88 3.92
C THR A 63 8.75 -0.39 2.54
N PHE A 64 7.77 0.51 2.51
CA PHE A 64 7.39 1.23 1.29
C PHE A 64 7.81 2.67 1.45
N THR A 65 8.49 3.20 0.43
CA THR A 65 8.83 4.62 0.38
C THR A 65 7.54 5.43 0.17
N PRO A 66 7.57 6.75 0.45
CA PRO A 66 6.39 7.58 0.19
C PRO A 66 5.88 7.47 -1.23
N TYR A 67 6.77 7.38 -2.21
CA TYR A 67 6.39 7.22 -3.60
C TYR A 67 5.67 5.89 -3.82
N GLN A 68 6.19 4.82 -3.24
CA GLN A 68 5.58 3.50 -3.36
C GLN A 68 4.21 3.46 -2.68
N VAL A 69 4.09 4.10 -1.53
CA VAL A 69 2.80 4.22 -0.84
C VAL A 69 1.79 4.92 -1.75
N ARG A 70 2.22 5.97 -2.43
CA ARG A 70 1.35 6.69 -3.34
C ARG A 70 0.87 5.81 -4.48
N LEU A 71 1.76 5.02 -5.06
CA LEU A 71 1.38 4.08 -6.11
C LEU A 71 0.32 3.10 -5.64
N ILE A 72 0.50 2.58 -4.44
CA ILE A 72 -0.44 1.62 -3.87
C ILE A 72 -1.79 2.26 -3.61
N VAL A 73 -1.79 3.44 -3.02
CA VAL A 73 -3.03 4.15 -2.70
C VAL A 73 -3.77 4.54 -3.98
N ASP A 74 -3.04 4.95 -5.01
CA ASP A 74 -3.67 5.31 -6.28
C ASP A 74 -4.34 4.09 -6.93
N ALA A 75 -3.77 2.91 -6.73
CA ALA A 75 -4.29 1.70 -7.35
C ALA A 75 -5.38 1.02 -6.51
N LEU A 76 -5.21 1.00 -5.20
CA LEU A 76 -6.11 0.27 -4.31
C LEU A 76 -7.11 1.16 -3.56
N GLY A 77 -6.87 2.44 -3.56
CA GLY A 77 -7.66 3.37 -2.76
C GLY A 77 -7.03 3.56 -1.38
N GLU A 78 -7.55 4.51 -0.64
CA GLU A 78 -7.04 4.79 0.70
C GLU A 78 -7.45 3.70 1.69
N PRO A 79 -6.59 3.42 2.66
CA PRO A 79 -6.92 2.43 3.69
C PRO A 79 -8.11 2.81 4.57
#